data_c540f2bf178323c1ade0e9920f7484c8
#
_entry.id   c540f2bf178323c1ade0e9920f7484c8
#
_cell.length_a   1.000
_cell.length_b   1.000
_cell.length_c   1.000
_cell.angle_alpha   90.00
_cell.angle_beta   90.00
_cell.angle_gamma   90.00
#
_symmetry.space_group_name_H-M   'P 1'
#
loop_
_entity.id
_entity.type
_entity.pdbx_description
1 polymer ?
#
loop_
_entity_poly.entity_id
_entity_poly.type
_entity_poly.pdbx_seq_one_letter_code
_entity_poly.pdbx_strand_id
1 'polypeptide(L)'
;CVPQTYKEDLYSSTLGMTVKAGDATGMSAVVTTETEEGITIESECIGKVYAPDEYDKNEWTIYGEPETTIVVAKPATVELTCASIVNRIPDVINSKPGYVPTCEFGELNFKIKPLNEYVK
;
A
#
# COMPACT_ATOMS: atom_id res chain seq x y z
N CYS A 1 -14.43 -4.78 4.41
CA CYS A 1 -13.33 -4.75 5.39
C CYS A 1 -13.58 -5.76 6.49
N VAL A 2 -12.55 -6.47 6.89
CA VAL A 2 -12.61 -7.49 7.95
C VAL A 2 -11.65 -7.08 9.08
N PRO A 3 -12.13 -7.04 10.34
CA PRO A 3 -11.24 -6.74 11.46
C PRO A 3 -10.20 -7.85 11.62
N GLN A 4 -8.97 -7.44 11.87
CA GLN A 4 -7.87 -8.32 12.25
C GLN A 4 -7.79 -8.34 13.77
N THR A 5 -7.61 -9.52 14.36
CA THR A 5 -7.47 -9.68 15.82
C THR A 5 -6.24 -10.54 16.13
N TYR A 6 -5.76 -10.48 17.36
CA TYR A 6 -4.69 -11.35 17.81
C TYR A 6 -5.06 -12.02 19.13
N LYS A 7 -4.51 -13.20 19.38
CA LYS A 7 -4.86 -14.03 20.55
C LYS A 7 -4.22 -13.59 21.86
N GLU A 8 -3.25 -12.69 21.80
CA GLU A 8 -2.49 -12.17 22.94
C GLU A 8 -2.49 -10.63 22.93
N ASP A 9 -2.18 -10.02 24.07
CA ASP A 9 -2.00 -8.57 24.19
C ASP A 9 -0.84 -8.13 23.30
N LEU A 10 -1.04 -7.11 22.46
CA LEU A 10 -0.02 -6.53 21.59
C LEU A 10 0.27 -5.08 21.98
N TYR A 11 1.51 -4.77 22.32
CA TYR A 11 1.95 -3.41 22.51
C TYR A 11 2.32 -2.75 21.17
N SER A 12 1.70 -1.64 20.87
CA SER A 12 2.06 -0.81 19.74
C SER A 12 2.88 0.40 20.19
N SER A 13 4.14 0.44 19.80
CA SER A 13 5.01 1.60 20.06
C SER A 13 4.55 2.86 19.31
N THR A 14 3.98 2.68 18.12
CA THR A 14 3.46 3.78 17.29
C THR A 14 2.23 4.44 17.93
N LEU A 15 1.33 3.64 18.50
CA LEU A 15 0.12 4.14 19.17
C LEU A 15 0.37 4.47 20.65
N GLY A 16 1.46 3.98 21.23
CA GLY A 16 1.77 4.15 22.66
C GLY A 16 0.81 3.40 23.58
N MET A 17 0.16 2.33 23.09
CA MET A 17 -0.85 1.60 23.85
C MET A 17 -0.79 0.09 23.61
N THR A 18 -1.40 -0.66 24.52
CA THR A 18 -1.59 -2.11 24.40
C THR A 18 -3.00 -2.40 23.86
N VAL A 19 -3.08 -3.09 22.73
CA VAL A 19 -4.32 -3.68 22.22
C VAL A 19 -4.52 -5.01 22.94
N LYS A 20 -5.69 -5.20 23.51
CA LYS A 20 -5.99 -6.41 24.28
C LYS A 20 -6.25 -7.61 23.39
N ALA A 21 -5.97 -8.80 23.92
CA ALA A 21 -6.28 -10.06 23.25
C ALA A 21 -7.75 -10.12 22.80
N GLY A 22 -7.96 -10.41 21.52
CA GLY A 22 -9.28 -10.47 20.89
C GLY A 22 -9.85 -9.13 20.40
N ASP A 23 -9.26 -8.01 20.82
CA ASP A 23 -9.64 -6.70 20.26
C ASP A 23 -9.08 -6.53 18.85
N ALA A 24 -9.64 -5.57 18.11
CA ALA A 24 -9.21 -5.27 16.75
C ALA A 24 -7.81 -4.65 16.75
N THR A 25 -6.86 -5.36 16.16
CA THR A 25 -5.49 -4.88 15.92
C THR A 25 -5.36 -4.07 14.64
N GLY A 26 -6.36 -4.15 13.77
CA GLY A 26 -6.40 -3.50 12.47
C GLY A 26 -7.51 -4.05 11.59
N MET A 27 -7.35 -3.89 10.28
CA MET A 27 -8.33 -4.37 9.30
C MET A 27 -7.64 -4.89 8.03
N SER A 28 -8.34 -5.74 7.30
CA SER A 28 -8.04 -6.03 5.90
C SER A 28 -9.18 -5.60 4.98
N ALA A 29 -8.82 -5.28 3.74
CA ALA A 29 -9.77 -4.99 2.68
C ALA A 29 -9.32 -5.70 1.40
N VAL A 30 -10.27 -6.31 0.70
CA VAL A 30 -10.04 -7.00 -0.56
C VAL A 30 -10.75 -6.24 -1.68
N VAL A 31 -10.05 -6.06 -2.80
CA VAL A 31 -10.60 -5.52 -4.04
C VAL A 31 -10.34 -6.53 -5.14
N THR A 32 -11.41 -6.91 -5.84
CA THR A 32 -11.34 -7.79 -7.02
C THR A 32 -11.61 -6.96 -8.26
N THR A 33 -10.74 -7.10 -9.25
CA THR A 33 -10.85 -6.44 -10.56
C THR A 33 -10.79 -7.51 -11.66
N GLU A 34 -11.70 -7.43 -12.60
CA GLU A 34 -11.66 -8.23 -13.82
C GLU A 34 -11.26 -7.35 -14.99
N THR A 35 -10.29 -7.80 -15.78
CA THR A 35 -9.85 -7.09 -16.98
C THR A 35 -10.71 -7.49 -18.18
N GLU A 36 -10.67 -6.69 -19.24
CA GLU A 36 -11.36 -6.99 -20.50
C GLU A 36 -10.83 -8.28 -21.16
N GLU A 37 -9.57 -8.66 -20.87
CA GLU A 37 -8.94 -9.88 -21.34
C GLU A 37 -9.34 -11.13 -20.53
N GLY A 38 -10.14 -10.97 -19.48
CA GLY A 38 -10.61 -12.06 -18.62
C GLY A 38 -9.62 -12.46 -17.51
N ILE A 39 -8.70 -11.58 -17.15
CA ILE A 39 -7.80 -11.80 -16.01
C ILE A 39 -8.46 -11.24 -14.76
N THR A 40 -8.55 -12.04 -13.71
CA THR A 40 -8.99 -11.61 -12.39
C THR A 40 -7.78 -11.22 -11.55
N ILE A 41 -7.80 -10.00 -10.99
CA ILE A 41 -6.80 -9.50 -10.06
C ILE A 41 -7.47 -9.30 -8.71
N GLU A 42 -7.02 -10.02 -7.69
CA GLU A 42 -7.44 -9.83 -6.32
C GLU A 42 -6.32 -9.17 -5.52
N SER A 43 -6.61 -8.05 -4.89
CA SER A 43 -5.68 -7.30 -4.06
C SER A 43 -6.20 -7.22 -2.64
N GLU A 44 -5.44 -7.76 -1.69
CA GLU A 44 -5.71 -7.62 -0.26
C GLU A 44 -4.73 -6.62 0.36
N CYS A 45 -5.27 -5.64 1.06
CA CYS A 45 -4.49 -4.71 1.87
C CYS A 45 -4.78 -4.96 3.35
N ILE A 46 -3.74 -5.30 4.12
CA ILE A 46 -3.83 -5.55 5.55
C ILE A 46 -3.06 -4.47 6.30
N GLY A 47 -3.75 -3.67 7.09
CA GLY A 47 -3.16 -2.67 7.99
C GLY A 47 -3.47 -3.02 9.43
N LYS A 48 -2.46 -3.38 10.23
CA LYS A 48 -2.64 -3.80 11.63
C LYS A 48 -1.41 -3.53 12.50
N VAL A 49 -1.60 -3.62 13.81
CA VAL A 49 -0.47 -3.76 14.75
C VAL A 49 0.11 -5.15 14.59
N TYR A 50 1.41 -5.23 14.30
CA TYR A 50 2.08 -6.50 14.05
C TYR A 50 2.39 -7.26 15.33
N ALA A 51 2.26 -8.59 15.26
CA ALA A 51 2.82 -9.49 16.24
C ALA A 51 4.37 -9.54 16.12
N PRO A 52 5.09 -10.07 17.12
CA PRO A 52 6.55 -10.02 17.16
C PRO A 52 7.29 -10.65 15.98
N ASP A 53 6.65 -11.59 15.30
CA ASP A 53 7.18 -12.32 14.14
C ASP A 53 6.64 -11.81 12.79
N GLU A 54 5.77 -10.81 12.82
CA GLU A 54 5.20 -10.21 11.62
C GLU A 54 5.98 -8.97 11.16
N TYR A 55 5.93 -8.70 9.89
CA TYR A 55 6.58 -7.54 9.26
C TYR A 55 5.87 -7.15 7.97
N ASP A 56 6.16 -5.95 7.46
CA ASP A 56 5.71 -5.51 6.15
C ASP A 56 6.18 -6.46 5.05
N LYS A 57 5.25 -6.89 4.21
CA LYS A 57 5.56 -7.66 3.00
C LYS A 57 4.63 -7.27 1.86
N ASN A 58 5.12 -7.42 0.66
CA ASN A 58 4.31 -7.38 -0.55
C ASN A 58 4.47 -8.73 -1.26
N GLU A 59 3.36 -9.42 -1.50
CA GLU A 59 3.36 -10.76 -2.06
C GLU A 59 2.40 -10.82 -3.25
N TRP A 60 2.87 -11.38 -4.35
CA TRP A 60 2.11 -11.57 -5.57
C TRP A 60 2.17 -13.04 -5.98
N THR A 61 1.01 -13.67 -6.12
CA THR A 61 0.91 -15.01 -6.70
C THR A 61 0.19 -14.90 -8.05
N ILE A 62 0.86 -15.36 -9.09
CA ILE A 62 0.34 -15.42 -10.46
C ILE A 62 -0.10 -16.87 -10.70
N TYR A 63 -1.40 -17.10 -10.74
CA TYR A 63 -1.99 -18.40 -11.07
C TYR A 63 -2.02 -18.57 -12.59
N GLY A 64 -0.92 -19.02 -13.14
CA GLY A 64 -0.72 -19.19 -14.57
C GLY A 64 0.18 -20.40 -14.86
N GLU A 65 0.76 -20.46 -16.03
CA GLU A 65 1.67 -21.52 -16.41
C GLU A 65 3.02 -20.93 -16.86
N PRO A 66 4.06 -21.00 -16.01
CA PRO A 66 4.07 -21.61 -14.68
C PRO A 66 3.43 -20.72 -13.60
N GLU A 67 2.90 -21.34 -12.53
CA GLU A 67 2.52 -20.61 -11.32
C GLU A 67 3.76 -19.96 -10.70
N THR A 68 3.65 -18.70 -10.34
CA THR A 68 4.80 -17.93 -9.86
C THR A 68 4.41 -17.07 -8.67
N THR A 69 5.19 -17.14 -7.59
CA THR A 69 5.05 -16.27 -6.42
C THR A 69 6.28 -15.38 -6.28
N ILE A 70 6.04 -14.08 -6.10
CA ILE A 70 7.06 -13.06 -5.87
C ILE A 70 6.80 -12.44 -4.49
N VAL A 71 7.82 -12.40 -3.65
CA VAL A 71 7.73 -11.80 -2.31
C VAL A 71 8.78 -10.72 -2.14
N VAL A 72 8.34 -9.53 -1.79
CA VAL A 72 9.21 -8.45 -1.31
C VAL A 72 9.09 -8.43 0.22
N ALA A 73 10.09 -8.98 0.90
CA ALA A 73 10.13 -9.05 2.35
C ALA A 73 10.76 -7.79 2.93
N LYS A 74 10.15 -7.25 3.99
CA LYS A 74 10.62 -6.07 4.72
C LYS A 74 10.95 -4.88 3.81
N PRO A 75 10.01 -4.45 2.94
CA PRO A 75 10.22 -3.25 2.13
C PRO A 75 10.41 -2.03 3.06
N ALA A 76 11.14 -1.03 2.56
CA ALA A 76 11.25 0.27 3.23
C ALA A 76 9.92 1.05 3.08
N THR A 77 8.86 0.61 3.76
CA THR A 77 7.48 1.06 3.51
C THR A 77 7.29 2.55 3.70
N VAL A 78 7.94 3.15 4.72
CA VAL A 78 7.85 4.59 4.98
C VAL A 78 8.47 5.38 3.84
N GLU A 79 9.68 5.03 3.41
CA GLU A 79 10.42 5.70 2.34
C GLU A 79 9.71 5.53 1.00
N LEU A 80 9.16 4.35 0.71
CA LEU A 80 8.40 4.09 -0.51
C LEU A 80 7.12 4.92 -0.56
N THR A 81 6.41 5.03 0.57
CA THR A 81 5.21 5.87 0.67
C THR A 81 5.56 7.34 0.50
N CYS A 82 6.60 7.84 1.19
CA CYS A 82 7.08 9.20 1.03
C CYS A 82 7.52 9.49 -0.41
N ALA A 83 8.24 8.58 -1.05
CA ALA A 83 8.67 8.72 -2.43
C ALA A 83 7.49 8.85 -3.41
N SER A 84 6.43 8.08 -3.22
CA SER A 84 5.24 8.17 -4.07
C SER A 84 4.54 9.53 -3.94
N ILE A 85 4.47 10.10 -2.73
CA ILE A 85 3.91 11.44 -2.49
C ILE A 85 4.80 12.52 -3.12
N VAL A 86 6.11 12.47 -2.85
CA VAL A 86 7.07 13.46 -3.36
C VAL A 86 7.08 13.48 -4.89
N ASN A 87 7.08 12.32 -5.53
CA ASN A 87 7.04 12.23 -7.00
C ASN A 87 5.74 12.76 -7.63
N ARG A 88 4.64 12.87 -6.87
CA ARG A 88 3.37 13.47 -7.32
C ARG A 88 3.30 14.99 -7.18
N ILE A 89 4.20 15.62 -6.44
CA ILE A 89 4.17 17.08 -6.23
C ILE A 89 4.10 17.87 -7.55
N PRO A 90 4.96 17.63 -8.55
CA PRO A 90 4.87 18.36 -9.82
C PRO A 90 3.56 18.12 -10.56
N ASP A 91 3.03 16.89 -10.50
CA ASP A 91 1.78 16.56 -11.18
C ASP A 91 0.60 17.33 -10.57
N VAL A 92 0.59 17.47 -9.23
CA VAL A 92 -0.43 18.27 -8.51
C VAL A 92 -0.30 19.75 -8.85
N ILE A 93 0.91 20.32 -8.88
CA ILE A 93 1.15 21.73 -9.20
C ILE A 93 0.70 22.05 -10.64
N ASN A 94 0.96 21.15 -11.56
CA ASN A 94 0.61 21.32 -12.98
C ASN A 94 -0.88 21.02 -13.29
N SER A 95 -1.64 20.51 -12.32
CA SER A 95 -3.05 20.18 -12.53
C SER A 95 -3.95 21.40 -12.46
N LYS A 96 -5.16 21.26 -12.98
CA LYS A 96 -6.21 22.28 -12.81
C LYS A 96 -6.61 22.42 -11.33
N PRO A 97 -7.01 23.61 -10.86
CA PRO A 97 -7.51 23.78 -9.50
C PRO A 97 -8.73 22.91 -9.20
N GLY A 98 -8.77 22.32 -8.00
CA GLY A 98 -9.88 21.50 -7.53
C GLY A 98 -9.44 20.13 -7.05
N TYR A 99 -10.40 19.23 -6.82
CA TYR A 99 -10.12 17.84 -6.51
C TYR A 99 -9.76 17.10 -7.81
N VAL A 100 -8.58 16.48 -7.82
CA VAL A 100 -8.11 15.67 -8.94
C VAL A 100 -7.83 14.26 -8.41
N PRO A 101 -8.58 13.24 -8.84
CA PRO A 101 -8.34 11.86 -8.42
C PRO A 101 -7.04 11.33 -9.02
N THR A 102 -6.42 10.37 -8.34
CA THR A 102 -5.11 9.82 -8.73
C THR A 102 -5.07 9.27 -10.16
N CYS A 103 -6.18 8.71 -10.65
CA CYS A 103 -6.28 8.18 -12.02
C CYS A 103 -6.16 9.25 -13.11
N GLU A 104 -6.41 10.53 -12.81
CA GLU A 104 -6.25 11.64 -13.77
C GLU A 104 -4.80 12.12 -13.90
N PHE A 105 -3.89 11.75 -12.99
CA PHE A 105 -2.48 12.12 -13.08
C PHE A 105 -1.65 11.21 -14.01
N GLY A 106 -2.22 10.15 -14.54
CA GLY A 106 -1.49 9.15 -15.31
C GLY A 106 -0.49 8.34 -14.45
N GLU A 107 0.53 7.79 -15.08
CA GLU A 107 1.51 6.95 -14.42
C GLU A 107 2.34 7.72 -13.38
N LEU A 108 2.67 7.04 -12.27
CA LEU A 108 3.60 7.56 -11.29
C LEU A 108 5.04 7.28 -11.75
N ASN A 109 5.69 8.31 -12.29
CA ASN A 109 7.07 8.22 -12.73
C ASN A 109 8.04 8.76 -11.67
N PHE A 110 9.19 8.11 -11.51
CA PHE A 110 10.27 8.62 -10.67
C PHE A 110 10.81 9.93 -11.23
N LYS A 111 10.93 10.92 -10.36
CA LYS A 111 11.53 12.21 -10.68
C LYS A 111 13.02 12.17 -10.31
N ILE A 112 13.88 12.00 -11.31
CA ILE A 112 15.35 11.86 -11.14
C ILE A 112 16.09 13.20 -11.13
N LYS A 113 15.40 14.29 -11.45
CA LYS A 113 15.92 15.65 -11.42
C LYS A 113 15.27 16.44 -10.27
N PRO A 114 15.77 17.63 -9.91
CA PRO A 114 15.09 18.53 -8.99
C PRO A 114 13.63 18.77 -9.39
N LEU A 115 12.72 18.76 -8.41
CA LEU A 115 11.28 18.78 -8.68
C LEU A 115 10.80 20.02 -9.45
N ASN A 116 11.49 21.15 -9.29
CA ASN A 116 11.19 22.39 -10.01
C ASN A 116 11.38 22.27 -11.52
N GLU A 117 12.18 21.33 -12.02
CA GLU A 117 12.33 21.08 -13.45
C GLU A 117 11.11 20.39 -14.10
N TYR A 118 10.21 19.83 -13.29
CA TYR A 118 8.99 19.16 -13.74
C TYR A 118 7.75 20.03 -13.59
N VAL A 119 7.86 21.21 -12.99
CA VAL A 119 6.75 22.17 -12.87
C VAL A 119 6.75 23.06 -14.11
N LYS A 120 5.57 23.22 -14.74
CA LYS A 120 5.36 24.04 -15.95
C LYS A 120 4.76 25.39 -15.60
#